data_23e1afa5c53a494e2cb9c0935f236378
#
_entry.id   23e1afa5c53a494e2cb9c0935f236378
#
_cell.length_a   1.000
_cell.length_b   1.000
_cell.length_c   1.000
_cell.angle_alpha   90.00
_cell.angle_beta   90.00
_cell.angle_gamma   90.00
#
_symmetry.space_group_name_H-M   'P 1'
#
loop_
_entity.id
_entity.type
_entity.pdbx_description
1 polymer ?
#
loop_
_entity_poly.entity_id
_entity_poly.type
_entity_poly.pdbx_seq_one_letter_code
_entity_poly.pdbx_strand_id
1 'polypeptide(L)'
;SRGLGDVYKRQRQPNDGRFLVVRDLGEWMSRHAHEVEKQCLFFAEQDQVPQALARFRAMPGVEVVQGSPENIEVTAAGVDKGEALLTLADRLGIPRAQTLAVGDSENDRAMLEKAGVAAVMANGMPQIKALADLVTTADCNHDGVAEVFETLGL
;
A
#
# COMPACT_ATOMS: atom_id res chain seq x y z
N SER A 1 -6.92 2.29 -28.60
CA SER A 1 -5.78 2.54 -27.72
C SER A 1 -6.25 3.35 -26.50
N ARG A 2 -6.71 2.64 -25.47
CA ARG A 2 -6.95 3.26 -24.16
C ARG A 2 -5.62 3.15 -23.40
N GLY A 3 -4.72 4.09 -23.67
CA GLY A 3 -3.41 4.09 -23.05
C GLY A 3 -3.41 4.70 -21.65
N LEU A 4 -2.27 4.66 -20.99
CA LEU A 4 -1.94 5.27 -19.69
C LEU A 4 -2.59 6.65 -19.42
N GLY A 5 -2.99 7.37 -20.47
CA GLY A 5 -3.69 8.64 -20.38
C GLY A 5 -5.04 8.62 -19.66
N ASP A 6 -5.76 7.49 -19.60
CA ASP A 6 -7.07 7.43 -18.95
C ASP A 6 -6.97 7.17 -17.44
N VAL A 7 -5.92 6.46 -16.98
CA VAL A 7 -5.63 6.30 -15.55
C VAL A 7 -5.18 7.64 -14.95
N TYR A 8 -4.35 8.37 -15.67
CA TYR A 8 -3.95 9.74 -15.30
C TYR A 8 -5.12 10.74 -15.28
N LYS A 9 -6.12 10.59 -16.17
CA LYS A 9 -7.29 11.47 -16.17
C LYS A 9 -8.20 11.28 -14.96
N ARG A 10 -8.29 10.09 -14.39
CA ARG A 10 -9.06 9.83 -13.16
C ARG A 10 -8.40 10.41 -11.90
N GLN A 11 -7.10 10.61 -11.91
CA GLN A 11 -6.34 11.22 -10.81
C GLN A 11 -6.04 12.70 -11.01
N ARG A 12 -6.56 13.35 -12.07
CA ARG A 12 -6.46 14.81 -12.23
C ARG A 12 -7.36 15.51 -11.22
N GLN A 13 -6.89 15.58 -10.01
CA GLN A 13 -7.14 16.74 -9.15
C GLN A 13 -6.49 17.98 -9.80
N PRO A 14 -7.06 19.18 -9.63
CA PRO A 14 -6.39 20.40 -10.11
C PRO A 14 -4.94 20.36 -9.69
N ASN A 15 -4.03 20.68 -10.59
CA ASN A 15 -2.59 20.68 -10.31
C ASN A 15 -2.30 21.77 -9.26
N ASP A 16 -2.31 21.36 -7.99
CA ASP A 16 -2.00 22.22 -6.85
C ASP A 16 -0.48 22.32 -6.59
N GLY A 17 0.33 21.95 -7.58
CA GLY A 17 1.78 21.98 -7.50
C GLY A 17 2.40 20.76 -6.82
N ARG A 18 1.60 19.76 -6.38
CA ARG A 18 2.09 18.53 -5.73
C ARG A 18 2.50 17.44 -6.71
N PHE A 19 2.20 17.58 -8.00
CA PHE A 19 2.50 16.58 -9.02
C PHE A 19 3.41 17.16 -10.09
N LEU A 20 4.53 16.47 -10.34
CA LEU A 20 5.43 16.73 -11.46
C LEU A 20 5.19 15.64 -12.52
N VAL A 21 4.80 16.06 -13.72
CA VAL A 21 4.71 15.17 -14.89
C VAL A 21 6.02 15.23 -15.65
N VAL A 22 6.71 14.11 -15.77
CA VAL A 22 7.97 13.99 -16.50
C VAL A 22 7.77 13.16 -17.76
N ARG A 23 8.48 13.51 -18.85
CA ARG A 23 8.40 12.80 -20.13
C ARG A 23 9.22 11.52 -20.12
N ASP A 24 10.39 11.57 -19.50
CA ASP A 24 11.32 10.43 -19.35
C ASP A 24 11.56 10.22 -17.86
N LEU A 25 10.89 9.19 -17.32
CA LEU A 25 11.02 8.83 -15.91
C LEU A 25 12.43 8.30 -15.60
N GLY A 26 13.04 7.56 -16.53
CA GLY A 26 14.39 6.99 -16.34
C GLY A 26 15.44 8.09 -16.22
N GLU A 27 15.39 9.09 -17.09
CA GLU A 27 16.28 10.24 -17.03
C GLU A 27 16.07 11.03 -15.73
N TRP A 28 14.81 11.27 -15.35
CA TRP A 28 14.49 11.98 -14.12
C TRP A 28 15.00 11.23 -12.91
N MET A 29 14.71 9.92 -12.82
CA MET A 29 15.11 9.04 -11.72
C MET A 29 16.63 8.98 -11.56
N SER A 30 17.41 9.00 -12.66
CA SER A 30 18.88 8.98 -12.60
C SER A 30 19.48 10.18 -11.84
N ARG A 31 18.75 11.29 -11.81
CA ARG A 31 19.17 12.52 -11.13
C ARG A 31 18.58 12.68 -9.73
N HIS A 32 17.45 12.04 -9.45
CA HIS A 32 16.64 12.23 -8.23
C HIS A 32 16.41 10.93 -7.45
N ALA A 33 17.20 9.88 -7.71
CA ALA A 33 17.00 8.58 -7.08
C ALA A 33 17.01 8.65 -5.53
N HIS A 34 17.75 9.58 -4.96
CA HIS A 34 17.84 9.80 -3.52
C HIS A 34 16.59 10.45 -2.90
N GLU A 35 15.69 10.99 -3.74
CA GLU A 35 14.41 11.58 -3.31
C GLU A 35 13.24 10.61 -3.44
N VAL A 36 13.46 9.43 -4.06
CA VAL A 36 12.39 8.48 -4.33
C VAL A 36 12.30 7.46 -3.21
N GLU A 37 11.21 7.50 -2.49
CA GLU A 37 10.93 6.58 -1.38
C GLU A 37 10.11 5.36 -1.83
N LYS A 38 9.18 5.55 -2.79
CA LYS A 38 8.32 4.50 -3.32
C LYS A 38 7.99 4.72 -4.79
N GLN A 39 7.90 3.65 -5.55
CA GLN A 39 7.38 3.66 -6.91
C GLN A 39 6.07 2.87 -6.97
N CYS A 40 5.03 3.44 -7.61
CA CYS A 40 3.81 2.74 -8.00
C CYS A 40 3.80 2.60 -9.51
N LEU A 41 3.78 1.36 -9.99
CA LEU A 41 3.76 1.01 -11.40
C LEU A 41 2.37 0.49 -11.75
N PHE A 42 1.67 1.18 -12.64
CA PHE A 42 0.36 0.79 -13.14
C PHE A 42 0.48 0.15 -14.52
N PHE A 43 -0.20 -0.95 -14.72
CA PHE A 43 -0.20 -1.71 -15.96
C PHE A 43 -1.53 -1.52 -16.69
N ALA A 44 -1.43 -1.36 -18.02
CA ALA A 44 -2.62 -1.23 -18.86
C ALA A 44 -3.41 -2.54 -18.92
N GLU A 45 -2.69 -3.68 -18.87
CA GLU A 45 -3.24 -5.02 -18.95
C GLU A 45 -2.87 -5.77 -17.67
N GLN A 46 -3.86 -6.36 -17.00
CA GLN A 46 -3.66 -7.07 -15.73
C GLN A 46 -2.78 -8.32 -15.85
N ASP A 47 -2.74 -8.95 -17.03
CA ASP A 47 -1.92 -10.14 -17.31
C ASP A 47 -0.41 -9.85 -17.30
N GLN A 48 -0.02 -8.58 -17.41
CA GLN A 48 1.37 -8.14 -17.31
C GLN A 48 1.88 -8.09 -15.85
N VAL A 49 0.98 -7.96 -14.89
CA VAL A 49 1.33 -7.80 -13.47
C VAL A 49 2.10 -9.00 -12.89
N PRO A 50 1.70 -10.27 -13.11
CA PRO A 50 2.43 -11.41 -12.57
C PRO A 50 3.88 -11.51 -13.06
N GLN A 51 4.12 -11.22 -14.34
CA GLN A 51 5.46 -11.23 -14.91
C GLN A 51 6.32 -10.10 -14.35
N ALA A 52 5.76 -8.89 -14.25
CA ALA A 52 6.43 -7.75 -13.67
C ALA A 52 6.77 -8.01 -12.19
N LEU A 53 5.81 -8.51 -11.42
CA LEU A 53 5.98 -8.85 -10.01
C LEU A 53 7.13 -9.86 -9.80
N ALA A 54 7.17 -10.94 -10.60
CA ALA A 54 8.24 -11.92 -10.55
C ALA A 54 9.60 -11.30 -10.87
N ARG A 55 9.66 -10.44 -11.90
CA ARG A 55 10.90 -9.77 -12.32
C ARG A 55 11.41 -8.79 -11.26
N PHE A 56 10.53 -7.98 -10.67
CA PHE A 56 10.94 -7.02 -9.64
C PHE A 56 11.33 -7.72 -8.34
N ARG A 57 10.64 -8.81 -7.95
CA ARG A 57 11.01 -9.63 -6.78
C ARG A 57 12.38 -10.29 -6.88
N ALA A 58 12.86 -10.54 -8.11
CA ALA A 58 14.19 -11.06 -8.34
C ALA A 58 15.31 -10.00 -8.26
N MET A 59 14.96 -8.71 -8.16
CA MET A 59 15.94 -7.63 -8.05
C MET A 59 16.42 -7.50 -6.60
N PRO A 60 17.75 -7.41 -6.36
CA PRO A 60 18.25 -7.18 -5.02
C PRO A 60 17.94 -5.75 -4.54
N GLY A 61 17.77 -5.59 -3.25
CA GLY A 61 17.64 -4.28 -2.61
C GLY A 61 16.24 -3.64 -2.70
N VAL A 62 15.24 -4.38 -3.18
CA VAL A 62 13.86 -3.89 -3.25
C VAL A 62 12.89 -4.84 -2.57
N GLU A 63 11.82 -4.26 -2.03
CA GLU A 63 10.60 -4.96 -1.61
C GLU A 63 9.50 -4.65 -2.61
N VAL A 64 8.69 -5.65 -2.96
CA VAL A 64 7.65 -5.51 -3.99
C VAL A 64 6.36 -6.13 -3.51
N VAL A 65 5.32 -5.34 -3.47
CA VAL A 65 3.96 -5.78 -3.11
C VAL A 65 2.97 -5.42 -4.21
N GLN A 66 1.88 -6.18 -4.28
CA GLN A 66 0.77 -5.87 -5.16
C GLN A 66 -0.29 -5.12 -4.36
N GLY A 67 -0.53 -3.85 -4.71
CA GLY A 67 -1.53 -3.01 -4.04
C GLY A 67 -2.94 -3.16 -4.64
N SER A 68 -3.03 -3.49 -5.93
CA SER A 68 -4.28 -3.76 -6.65
C SER A 68 -4.05 -4.73 -7.82
N PRO A 69 -5.10 -5.25 -8.47
CA PRO A 69 -4.94 -6.10 -9.65
C PRO A 69 -4.13 -5.47 -10.79
N GLU A 70 -4.01 -4.14 -10.82
CA GLU A 70 -3.45 -3.37 -11.92
C GLU A 70 -2.10 -2.72 -11.58
N ASN A 71 -1.62 -2.85 -10.32
CA ASN A 71 -0.39 -2.19 -9.92
C ASN A 71 0.54 -3.06 -9.07
N ILE A 72 1.79 -2.66 -9.06
CA ILE A 72 2.78 -3.07 -8.07
C ILE A 72 3.40 -1.85 -7.41
N GLU A 73 3.75 -2.00 -6.15
CA GLU A 73 4.48 -1.01 -5.36
C GLU A 73 5.88 -1.54 -5.07
N VAL A 74 6.87 -0.70 -5.29
CA VAL A 74 8.29 -1.02 -5.09
C VAL A 74 8.88 -0.04 -4.08
N THR A 75 9.47 -0.57 -3.03
CA THR A 75 10.18 0.18 -1.99
C THR A 75 11.60 -0.38 -1.82
N ALA A 76 12.42 0.24 -1.00
CA ALA A 76 13.70 -0.33 -0.59
C ALA A 76 13.47 -1.60 0.24
N ALA A 77 14.40 -2.57 0.14
CA ALA A 77 14.34 -3.79 0.94
C ALA A 77 14.31 -3.47 2.44
N GLY A 78 13.46 -4.18 3.19
CA GLY A 78 13.27 -3.98 4.62
C GLY A 78 12.40 -2.77 4.98
N VAL A 79 11.81 -2.11 3.97
CA VAL A 79 10.85 -1.02 4.17
C VAL A 79 9.45 -1.52 3.86
N ASP A 80 8.68 -1.81 4.89
CA ASP A 80 7.28 -2.19 4.80
C ASP A 80 6.41 -1.40 5.78
N LYS A 81 5.09 -1.47 5.63
CA LYS A 81 4.14 -0.75 6.50
C LYS A 81 4.23 -1.22 7.95
N GLY A 82 4.61 -2.47 8.20
CA GLY A 82 4.72 -3.02 9.55
C GLY A 82 5.95 -2.50 10.28
N GLU A 83 7.12 -2.43 9.61
CA GLU A 83 8.31 -1.79 10.18
C GLU A 83 8.07 -0.30 10.43
N ALA A 84 7.37 0.39 9.53
CA ALA A 84 7.01 1.78 9.71
C ALA A 84 6.10 1.98 10.94
N LEU A 85 5.09 1.12 11.13
CA LEU A 85 4.20 1.14 12.29
C LEU A 85 4.99 0.96 13.59
N LEU A 86 5.84 -0.05 13.67
CA LEU A 86 6.61 -0.34 14.90
C LEU A 86 7.64 0.76 15.19
N THR A 87 8.31 1.27 14.15
CA THR A 87 9.26 2.39 14.30
C THR A 87 8.57 3.64 14.83
N LEU A 88 7.37 3.95 14.33
CA LEU A 88 6.59 5.09 14.81
C LEU A 88 6.12 4.87 16.24
N ALA A 89 5.60 3.70 16.56
CA ALA A 89 5.15 3.35 17.90
C ALA A 89 6.30 3.48 18.92
N ASP A 90 7.49 2.95 18.57
CA ASP A 90 8.68 3.05 19.43
C ASP A 90 9.10 4.51 19.68
N ARG A 91 9.15 5.34 18.62
CA ARG A 91 9.45 6.78 18.74
C ARG A 91 8.46 7.55 19.62
N LEU A 92 7.22 7.10 19.67
CA LEU A 92 6.17 7.68 20.49
C LEU A 92 6.05 7.07 21.88
N GLY A 93 6.85 6.03 22.18
CA GLY A 93 6.78 5.29 23.43
C GLY A 93 5.50 4.47 23.57
N ILE A 94 4.86 4.09 22.45
CA ILE A 94 3.62 3.30 22.40
C ILE A 94 4.00 1.82 22.31
N PRO A 95 3.63 0.98 23.30
CA PRO A 95 3.85 -0.46 23.21
C PRO A 95 3.13 -1.08 22.01
N ARG A 96 3.73 -2.08 21.36
CA ARG A 96 3.10 -2.82 20.24
C ARG A 96 1.65 -3.23 20.55
N ALA A 97 1.40 -3.73 21.76
CA ALA A 97 0.06 -4.16 22.17
C ALA A 97 -1.01 -3.06 22.13
N GLN A 98 -0.61 -1.79 22.03
CA GLN A 98 -1.50 -0.62 21.92
C GLN A 98 -1.56 -0.07 20.49
N THR A 99 -1.07 -0.81 19.50
CA THR A 99 -1.17 -0.43 18.10
C THR A 99 -2.33 -1.14 17.44
N LEU A 100 -3.06 -0.42 16.58
CA LEU A 100 -4.13 -0.94 15.74
C LEU A 100 -3.72 -0.77 14.27
N ALA A 101 -3.81 -1.83 13.49
CA ALA A 101 -3.70 -1.79 12.04
C ALA A 101 -5.05 -2.10 11.40
N VAL A 102 -5.41 -1.32 10.37
CA VAL A 102 -6.60 -1.55 9.55
C VAL A 102 -6.17 -1.67 8.09
N GLY A 103 -6.61 -2.71 7.40
CA GLY A 103 -6.20 -2.96 6.02
C GLY A 103 -7.17 -3.84 5.24
N ASP A 104 -6.91 -4.05 3.95
CA ASP A 104 -7.76 -4.87 3.08
C ASP A 104 -6.98 -5.66 2.01
N SER A 105 -5.71 -5.35 1.77
CA SER A 105 -4.95 -5.88 0.65
C SER A 105 -3.54 -6.35 1.03
N GLU A 106 -2.83 -6.94 0.08
CA GLU A 106 -1.54 -7.60 0.33
C GLU A 106 -0.46 -6.64 0.83
N ASN A 107 -0.52 -5.36 0.44
CA ASN A 107 0.41 -4.34 0.92
C ASN A 107 0.22 -3.97 2.40
N ASP A 108 -0.86 -4.43 3.04
CA ASP A 108 -1.15 -4.22 4.47
C ASP A 108 -0.70 -5.40 5.33
N ARG A 109 -0.38 -6.55 4.71
CA ARG A 109 -0.03 -7.80 5.41
C ARG A 109 0.96 -7.59 6.55
N ALA A 110 2.11 -7.00 6.26
CA ALA A 110 3.16 -6.80 7.25
C ALA A 110 2.71 -5.93 8.44
N MET A 111 1.88 -4.93 8.17
CA MET A 111 1.33 -4.06 9.22
C MET A 111 0.33 -4.82 10.10
N LEU A 112 -0.55 -5.62 9.49
CA LEU A 112 -1.53 -6.45 10.22
C LEU A 112 -0.84 -7.51 11.07
N GLU A 113 0.19 -8.19 10.55
CA GLU A 113 0.93 -9.22 11.28
C GLU A 113 1.74 -8.64 12.48
N LYS A 114 2.17 -7.38 12.38
CA LYS A 114 3.03 -6.73 13.38
C LYS A 114 2.28 -5.90 14.39
N ALA A 115 1.06 -5.48 14.13
CA ALA A 115 0.24 -4.70 15.06
C ALA A 115 -0.10 -5.47 16.35
N GLY A 116 -0.57 -4.77 17.35
CA GLY A 116 -1.17 -5.33 18.55
C GLY A 116 -2.57 -5.86 18.30
N VAL A 117 -3.35 -5.15 17.46
CA VAL A 117 -4.67 -5.54 16.98
C VAL A 117 -4.72 -5.37 15.47
N ALA A 118 -5.18 -6.39 14.76
CA ALA A 118 -5.35 -6.39 13.33
C ALA A 118 -6.84 -6.37 12.96
N ALA A 119 -7.29 -5.34 12.26
CA ALA A 119 -8.65 -5.25 11.73
C ALA A 119 -8.62 -5.28 10.20
N VAL A 120 -9.51 -6.05 9.58
CA VAL A 120 -9.60 -6.17 8.14
C VAL A 120 -11.00 -5.83 7.66
N MET A 121 -11.05 -5.04 6.59
CA MET A 121 -12.29 -4.55 5.99
C MET A 121 -13.10 -5.69 5.36
N ALA A 122 -14.45 -5.53 5.30
CA ALA A 122 -15.35 -6.52 4.67
C ALA A 122 -14.98 -6.84 3.21
N ASN A 123 -14.44 -5.86 2.46
CA ASN A 123 -13.94 -6.06 1.09
C ASN A 123 -12.52 -6.65 1.03
N GLY A 124 -11.88 -6.91 2.17
CA GLY A 124 -10.51 -7.42 2.22
C GLY A 124 -10.33 -8.78 1.56
N MET A 125 -9.13 -9.01 1.03
CA MET A 125 -8.77 -10.28 0.41
C MET A 125 -8.87 -11.44 1.41
N PRO A 126 -9.32 -12.64 1.01
CA PRO A 126 -9.50 -13.79 1.93
C PRO A 126 -8.24 -14.11 2.75
N GLN A 127 -7.05 -14.07 2.12
CA GLN A 127 -5.78 -14.35 2.79
C GLN A 127 -5.36 -13.24 3.77
N ILE A 128 -5.90 -12.03 3.63
CA ILE A 128 -5.67 -10.92 4.55
C ILE A 128 -6.67 -10.99 5.71
N LYS A 129 -7.93 -11.34 5.45
CA LYS A 129 -8.91 -11.62 6.51
C LYS A 129 -8.48 -12.72 7.46
N ALA A 130 -7.70 -13.69 6.98
CA ALA A 130 -7.16 -14.76 7.82
C ALA A 130 -6.15 -14.28 8.89
N LEU A 131 -5.64 -13.05 8.78
CA LEU A 131 -4.72 -12.43 9.74
C LEU A 131 -5.45 -11.59 10.80
N ALA A 132 -6.77 -11.36 10.63
CA ALA A 132 -7.51 -10.40 11.41
C ALA A 132 -7.94 -10.93 12.79
N ASP A 133 -7.79 -10.10 13.81
CA ASP A 133 -8.49 -10.22 15.09
C ASP A 133 -9.96 -9.79 14.95
N LEU A 134 -10.21 -8.81 14.05
CA LEU A 134 -11.53 -8.26 13.74
C LEU A 134 -11.73 -8.14 12.23
N VAL A 135 -12.81 -8.65 11.69
CA VAL A 135 -13.25 -8.38 10.31
C VAL A 135 -14.53 -7.55 10.37
N THR A 136 -14.54 -6.40 9.70
CA THR A 136 -15.73 -5.52 9.67
C THR A 136 -16.85 -6.13 8.83
N THR A 137 -18.09 -5.72 9.09
CA THR A 137 -19.26 -6.02 8.26
C THR A 137 -19.41 -5.00 7.13
N ALA A 138 -18.94 -3.79 7.36
CA ALA A 138 -18.90 -2.71 6.38
C ALA A 138 -17.57 -2.72 5.58
N ASP A 139 -17.64 -2.34 4.32
CA ASP A 139 -16.47 -2.20 3.45
C ASP A 139 -15.85 -0.79 3.51
N CYS A 140 -14.83 -0.55 2.71
CA CYS A 140 -14.12 0.73 2.66
C CYS A 140 -14.97 1.91 2.13
N ASN A 141 -16.15 1.66 1.54
CA ASN A 141 -17.07 2.69 1.05
C ASN A 141 -18.26 2.94 2.00
N HIS A 142 -18.37 2.14 3.05
CA HIS A 142 -19.51 2.14 3.98
C HIS A 142 -19.04 2.26 5.44
N ASP A 143 -18.09 3.16 5.69
CA ASP A 143 -17.62 3.51 7.04
C ASP A 143 -17.02 2.34 7.86
N GLY A 144 -16.47 1.31 7.20
CA GLY A 144 -15.89 0.15 7.89
C GLY A 144 -14.77 0.51 8.87
N VAL A 145 -14.00 1.59 8.64
CA VAL A 145 -13.03 2.05 9.61
C VAL A 145 -13.71 2.57 10.89
N ALA A 146 -14.82 3.29 10.76
CA ALA A 146 -15.59 3.74 11.93
C ALA A 146 -16.13 2.55 12.75
N GLU A 147 -16.62 1.50 12.07
CA GLU A 147 -17.05 0.25 12.73
C GLU A 147 -15.92 -0.37 13.58
N VAL A 148 -14.66 -0.32 13.11
CA VAL A 148 -13.51 -0.80 13.91
C VAL A 148 -13.39 -0.03 15.23
N PHE A 149 -13.44 1.31 15.18
CA PHE A 149 -13.33 2.15 16.37
C PHE A 149 -14.52 1.91 17.33
N GLU A 150 -15.74 1.84 16.81
CA GLU A 150 -16.94 1.56 17.60
C GLU A 150 -16.85 0.19 18.28
N THR A 151 -16.43 -0.85 17.55
CA THR A 151 -16.29 -2.20 18.07
C THR A 151 -15.25 -2.31 19.17
N LEU A 152 -14.16 -1.55 19.06
CA LEU A 152 -13.08 -1.53 20.07
C LEU A 152 -13.35 -0.55 21.20
N GLY A 153 -14.40 0.27 21.12
CA GLY A 153 -14.73 1.28 22.14
C GLY A 153 -13.76 2.44 22.20
N LEU A 154 -13.21 2.84 21.05
CA LEU A 154 -12.21 3.91 20.88
C LEU A 154 -12.86 5.22 20.45
#